data_89af045bec564d45c9e43ae65aae7c01
#
_entry.id   89af045bec564d45c9e43ae65aae7c01
#
_cell.length_a   1.000
_cell.length_b   1.000
_cell.length_c   1.000
_cell.angle_alpha   90.00
_cell.angle_beta   90.00
_cell.angle_gamma   90.00
#
_symmetry.space_group_name_H-M   'P 1'
#
loop_
_entity.id
_entity.type
_entity.pdbx_description
1 polymer ?
#
loop_
_entity_poly.entity_id
_entity_poly.type
_entity_poly.pdbx_seq_one_letter_code
_entity_poly.pdbx_strand_id
1 'polypeptide(L)'
;MPLRMFITLFPCIAMNYRKILLLSLGHLSCDLNSHALPALLPYLAAAHGFDYQTCGFLAFAYSAVASLVQPGLGLLADRIARGWFIPLGILMAAMGIGATGFLSNEYAMFLSLVIGGIGAAVFHPEAARYANIVSGDHKGVGLSIFSVGGNGGMLMGPVIVMLAVGGVPVGSFTFGGFGLHGTAAFCLLGIIMASVLFWRVSAWDMAARTPKARSGSTGASNDWRAFGILSGCLLTRMGLTVAFTTYLPLYWQGVFHASASTGNLMLVLFSVFGVASNLTGGAAADRWGFRRVIRWASFLSLPILAIFPLVTTPWLAGILLAPLAIALFAPFSSMVVLGQRYLSKNMGFASGITLGVAVSVGGMFAPVLGWAADAWGSLALAMHLLTPLAVIGAVCACFLREPKEA
;
A
#
# COMPACT_ATOMS: atom_id res chain seq x y z
N MET A 1 -1.26 -17.83 -31.82
CA MET A 1 -0.14 -16.97 -32.22
C MET A 1 0.70 -16.74 -30.98
N PRO A 2 1.93 -17.23 -30.89
CA PRO A 2 2.56 -17.55 -29.62
C PRO A 2 3.27 -16.35 -28.96
N LEU A 3 3.38 -16.42 -27.66
CA LEU A 3 4.10 -15.55 -26.70
C LEU A 3 5.47 -15.03 -27.18
N ARG A 4 6.05 -15.68 -28.19
CA ARG A 4 7.32 -15.25 -28.79
C ARG A 4 7.25 -13.93 -29.58
N MET A 5 6.09 -13.52 -30.08
CA MET A 5 5.96 -12.28 -30.87
C MET A 5 5.90 -11.01 -29.99
N PHE A 6 5.53 -11.15 -28.70
CA PHE A 6 5.60 -10.04 -27.76
C PHE A 6 7.03 -9.75 -27.28
N ILE A 7 7.92 -10.74 -27.35
CA ILE A 7 9.33 -10.64 -26.91
C ILE A 7 10.22 -9.97 -27.96
N THR A 8 9.82 -9.96 -29.23
CA THR A 8 10.64 -9.43 -30.32
C THR A 8 10.41 -7.94 -30.61
N LEU A 9 9.45 -7.30 -29.98
CA LEU A 9 9.18 -5.85 -30.13
C LEU A 9 10.03 -4.94 -29.25
N PHE A 10 10.84 -5.51 -28.35
CA PHE A 10 11.76 -4.72 -27.52
C PHE A 10 13.19 -5.23 -27.73
N PRO A 11 14.14 -4.37 -28.14
CA PRO A 11 15.55 -4.75 -28.26
C PRO A 11 16.10 -5.03 -26.85
N CYS A 12 16.22 -6.31 -26.50
CA CYS A 12 16.50 -6.82 -25.18
C CYS A 12 17.96 -7.21 -25.03
N ILE A 13 18.86 -6.29 -24.77
CA ILE A 13 20.24 -6.73 -24.51
C ILE A 13 20.72 -6.51 -23.06
N ALA A 14 20.01 -5.75 -22.22
CA ALA A 14 20.52 -5.42 -20.88
C ALA A 14 19.64 -5.77 -19.69
N MET A 15 18.33 -6.07 -19.84
CA MET A 15 17.46 -6.39 -18.71
C MET A 15 17.36 -7.88 -18.44
N ASN A 16 17.59 -8.28 -17.16
CA ASN A 16 17.42 -9.67 -16.76
C ASN A 16 15.97 -9.94 -16.33
N TYR A 17 15.10 -10.32 -17.28
CA TYR A 17 13.68 -10.57 -17.05
C TYR A 17 13.41 -11.60 -15.95
N ARG A 18 14.21 -12.66 -15.86
CA ARG A 18 14.02 -13.71 -14.84
C ARG A 18 14.23 -13.15 -13.43
N LYS A 19 15.24 -12.31 -13.25
CA LYS A 19 15.52 -11.68 -11.95
C LYS A 19 14.47 -10.63 -11.59
N ILE A 20 14.05 -9.80 -12.54
CA ILE A 20 13.05 -8.76 -12.25
C ILE A 20 11.66 -9.37 -11.97
N LEU A 21 11.26 -10.42 -12.66
CA LEU A 21 10.03 -11.15 -12.37
C LEU A 21 10.08 -11.81 -11.00
N LEU A 22 11.21 -12.40 -10.62
CA LEU A 22 11.37 -12.98 -9.29
C LEU A 22 11.29 -11.92 -8.18
N LEU A 23 11.88 -10.75 -8.38
CA LEU A 23 11.74 -9.62 -7.46
C LEU A 23 10.30 -9.09 -7.42
N SER A 24 9.59 -9.08 -8.53
CA SER A 24 8.17 -8.72 -8.61
C SER A 24 7.29 -9.70 -7.81
N LEU A 25 7.56 -11.00 -7.90
CA LEU A 25 6.89 -12.00 -7.06
C LEU A 25 7.24 -11.84 -5.58
N GLY A 26 8.49 -11.47 -5.26
CA GLY A 26 8.89 -11.09 -3.91
C GLY A 26 8.12 -9.87 -3.39
N HIS A 27 7.92 -8.86 -4.23
CA HIS A 27 7.14 -7.67 -3.91
C HIS A 27 5.66 -8.02 -3.66
N LEU A 28 5.07 -8.86 -4.53
CA LEU A 28 3.74 -9.41 -4.30
C LEU A 28 3.67 -10.13 -2.94
N SER A 29 4.63 -11.01 -2.65
CA SER A 29 4.66 -11.76 -1.39
C SER A 29 4.86 -10.88 -0.15
N CYS A 30 5.55 -9.76 -0.26
CA CYS A 30 5.67 -8.79 0.83
C CYS A 30 4.37 -8.01 1.04
N ASP A 31 3.82 -7.43 -0.03
CA ASP A 31 2.69 -6.51 0.05
C ASP A 31 1.35 -7.20 0.32
N LEU A 32 1.21 -8.48 -0.05
CA LEU A 32 0.00 -9.23 0.33
C LEU A 32 -0.21 -9.29 1.84
N ASN A 33 0.87 -9.22 2.64
CA ASN A 33 0.77 -9.24 4.10
C ASN A 33 0.18 -7.93 4.63
N SER A 34 0.72 -6.78 4.20
CA SER A 34 0.21 -5.48 4.66
C SER A 34 -1.26 -5.26 4.30
N HIS A 35 -1.67 -5.72 3.12
CA HIS A 35 -3.04 -5.56 2.62
C HIS A 35 -4.00 -6.66 3.10
N ALA A 36 -3.49 -7.74 3.70
CA ALA A 36 -4.31 -8.73 4.38
C ALA A 36 -4.88 -8.22 5.71
N LEU A 37 -4.15 -7.33 6.40
CA LEU A 37 -4.53 -6.93 7.75
C LEU A 37 -5.93 -6.32 7.85
N PRO A 38 -6.36 -5.35 7.02
CA PRO A 38 -7.73 -4.84 7.04
C PRO A 38 -8.79 -5.94 6.85
N ALA A 39 -8.49 -6.95 6.04
CA ALA A 39 -9.39 -8.08 5.81
C ALA A 39 -9.44 -9.05 7.00
N LEU A 40 -8.38 -9.13 7.81
CA LEU A 40 -8.33 -9.96 9.03
C LEU A 40 -9.07 -9.32 10.21
N LEU A 41 -9.12 -7.98 10.28
CA LEU A 41 -9.69 -7.27 11.43
C LEU A 41 -11.10 -7.72 11.84
N PRO A 42 -12.07 -7.95 10.93
CA PRO A 42 -13.39 -8.45 11.30
C PRO A 42 -13.36 -9.80 12.02
N TYR A 43 -12.46 -10.70 11.61
CA TYR A 43 -12.32 -12.02 12.24
C TYR A 43 -11.62 -11.94 13.58
N LEU A 44 -10.58 -11.10 13.71
CA LEU A 44 -9.88 -10.86 14.98
C LEU A 44 -10.81 -10.17 15.98
N ALA A 45 -11.56 -9.15 15.55
CA ALA A 45 -12.52 -8.46 16.39
C ALA A 45 -13.61 -9.40 16.90
N ALA A 46 -14.18 -10.23 16.03
CA ALA A 46 -15.21 -11.18 16.41
C ALA A 46 -14.70 -12.27 17.37
N ALA A 47 -13.46 -12.73 17.19
CA ALA A 47 -12.90 -13.80 18.02
C ALA A 47 -12.42 -13.32 19.41
N HIS A 48 -11.93 -12.09 19.51
CA HIS A 48 -11.29 -11.56 20.71
C HIS A 48 -12.10 -10.45 21.39
N GLY A 49 -13.21 -10.01 20.81
CA GLY A 49 -14.02 -8.90 21.33
C GLY A 49 -13.33 -7.54 21.19
N PHE A 50 -12.48 -7.35 20.18
CA PHE A 50 -11.78 -6.08 19.98
C PHE A 50 -12.75 -4.98 19.53
N ASP A 51 -12.58 -3.82 20.13
CA ASP A 51 -13.25 -2.59 19.71
C ASP A 51 -12.62 -2.00 18.44
N TYR A 52 -13.23 -0.97 17.87
CA TYR A 52 -12.73 -0.33 16.67
C TYR A 52 -11.39 0.38 16.90
N GLN A 53 -11.16 0.90 18.10
CA GLN A 53 -9.90 1.55 18.46
C GLN A 53 -8.75 0.55 18.44
N THR A 54 -8.91 -0.62 19.04
CA THR A 54 -7.93 -1.70 19.01
C THR A 54 -7.64 -2.14 17.57
N CYS A 55 -8.68 -2.32 16.74
CA CYS A 55 -8.50 -2.60 15.30
C CYS A 55 -7.67 -1.52 14.59
N GLY A 56 -7.92 -0.26 14.89
CA GLY A 56 -7.15 0.86 14.36
C GLY A 56 -5.69 0.85 14.82
N PHE A 57 -5.42 0.54 16.09
CA PHE A 57 -4.04 0.41 16.60
C PHE A 57 -3.29 -0.76 15.98
N LEU A 58 -3.94 -1.90 15.76
CA LEU A 58 -3.34 -3.04 15.07
C LEU A 58 -2.96 -2.67 13.62
N ALA A 59 -3.83 -1.98 12.89
CA ALA A 59 -3.53 -1.51 11.54
C ALA A 59 -2.37 -0.48 11.54
N PHE A 60 -2.37 0.43 12.51
CA PHE A 60 -1.31 1.42 12.69
C PHE A 60 0.03 0.78 13.04
N ALA A 61 0.06 -0.27 13.88
CA ALA A 61 1.28 -0.96 14.28
C ALA A 61 2.11 -1.43 13.09
N TYR A 62 1.46 -2.04 12.10
CA TYR A 62 2.13 -2.49 10.88
C TYR A 62 2.58 -1.31 10.01
N SER A 63 1.67 -0.40 9.68
CA SER A 63 1.88 0.67 8.70
C SER A 63 2.87 1.73 9.19
N ALA A 64 2.78 2.13 10.46
CA ALA A 64 3.65 3.15 11.04
C ALA A 64 5.10 2.71 11.06
N VAL A 65 5.35 1.49 11.54
CA VAL A 65 6.71 0.96 11.64
C VAL A 65 7.30 0.73 10.26
N ALA A 66 6.52 0.14 9.33
CA ALA A 66 6.95 -0.03 7.94
C ALA A 66 7.49 1.27 7.33
N SER A 67 6.83 2.38 7.60
CA SER A 67 7.15 3.67 6.97
C SER A 67 8.15 4.52 7.74
N LEU A 68 8.08 4.56 9.08
CA LEU A 68 8.99 5.38 9.91
C LEU A 68 10.42 4.83 9.93
N VAL A 69 10.55 3.50 9.93
CA VAL A 69 11.85 2.82 10.01
C VAL A 69 12.51 2.69 8.64
N GLN A 70 11.70 2.68 7.56
CA GLN A 70 12.18 2.48 6.19
C GLN A 70 13.29 3.44 5.75
N PRO A 71 13.27 4.76 6.02
CA PRO A 71 14.37 5.65 5.63
C PRO A 71 15.69 5.29 6.33
N GLY A 72 15.63 4.93 7.61
CA GLY A 72 16.81 4.51 8.38
C GLY A 72 17.38 3.18 7.87
N LEU A 73 16.51 2.21 7.57
CA LEU A 73 16.91 0.93 6.99
C LEU A 73 17.42 1.07 5.57
N GLY A 74 16.89 2.01 4.78
CA GLY A 74 17.42 2.36 3.46
C GLY A 74 18.86 2.86 3.53
N LEU A 75 19.17 3.76 4.47
CA LEU A 75 20.55 4.23 4.70
C LEU A 75 21.48 3.10 5.18
N LEU A 76 20.96 2.18 5.99
CA LEU A 76 21.70 1.00 6.43
C LEU A 76 21.96 0.03 5.26
N ALA A 77 20.95 -0.21 4.43
CA ALA A 77 21.06 -1.05 3.23
C ALA A 77 22.09 -0.50 2.24
N ASP A 78 22.16 0.83 2.07
CA ASP A 78 23.18 1.47 1.23
C ASP A 78 24.62 1.25 1.76
N ARG A 79 24.79 1.10 3.08
CA ARG A 79 26.10 0.83 3.70
C ARG A 79 26.47 -0.64 3.69
N ILE A 80 25.52 -1.52 3.96
CA ILE A 80 25.77 -2.96 4.15
C ILE A 80 25.55 -3.73 2.84
N ALA A 81 24.61 -3.28 1.98
CA ALA A 81 24.33 -3.80 0.62
C ALA A 81 24.30 -5.35 0.55
N ARG A 82 23.45 -5.99 1.34
CA ARG A 82 23.38 -7.46 1.41
C ARG A 82 22.03 -7.99 0.97
N GLY A 83 22.01 -8.82 -0.08
CA GLY A 83 20.80 -9.36 -0.67
C GLY A 83 19.93 -10.22 0.24
N TRP A 84 20.48 -10.78 1.32
CA TRP A 84 19.70 -11.55 2.28
C TRP A 84 18.68 -10.71 3.07
N PHE A 85 18.76 -9.37 3.02
CA PHE A 85 17.71 -8.50 3.56
C PHE A 85 16.37 -8.70 2.82
N ILE A 86 16.39 -9.02 1.53
CA ILE A 86 15.17 -9.24 0.75
C ILE A 86 14.37 -10.44 1.28
N PRO A 87 14.93 -11.67 1.34
CA PRO A 87 14.20 -12.81 1.89
C PRO A 87 13.88 -12.67 3.39
N LEU A 88 14.76 -12.04 4.18
CA LEU A 88 14.49 -11.78 5.59
C LEU A 88 13.28 -10.87 5.76
N GLY A 89 13.18 -9.77 4.99
CA GLY A 89 12.06 -8.84 5.04
C GLY A 89 10.73 -9.52 4.73
N ILE A 90 10.69 -10.37 3.70
CA ILE A 90 9.49 -11.16 3.35
C ILE A 90 9.11 -12.10 4.49
N LEU A 91 10.09 -12.82 5.04
CA LEU A 91 9.85 -13.76 6.13
C LEU A 91 9.25 -13.04 7.36
N MET A 92 9.85 -11.92 7.76
CA MET A 92 9.35 -11.12 8.89
C MET A 92 7.94 -10.58 8.61
N ALA A 93 7.68 -10.05 7.41
CA ALA A 93 6.36 -9.55 7.04
C ALA A 93 5.29 -10.66 7.12
N ALA A 94 5.60 -11.83 6.59
CA ALA A 94 4.70 -12.97 6.56
C ALA A 94 4.47 -13.59 7.95
N MET A 95 5.52 -13.72 8.76
CA MET A 95 5.40 -14.22 10.13
C MET A 95 4.62 -13.24 11.01
N GLY A 96 4.82 -11.93 10.81
CA GLY A 96 4.10 -10.90 11.54
C GLY A 96 2.57 -10.99 11.36
N ILE A 97 2.11 -11.16 10.14
CA ILE A 97 0.67 -11.35 9.84
C ILE A 97 0.21 -12.76 10.21
N GLY A 98 0.97 -13.77 9.81
CA GLY A 98 0.58 -15.16 10.01
C GLY A 98 0.47 -15.57 11.48
N ALA A 99 1.27 -14.99 12.37
CA ALA A 99 1.19 -15.25 13.80
C ALA A 99 -0.09 -14.71 14.46
N THR A 100 -0.73 -13.68 13.89
CA THR A 100 -1.92 -13.05 14.52
C THR A 100 -3.06 -14.03 14.78
N GLY A 101 -3.22 -15.06 13.94
CA GLY A 101 -4.28 -16.06 14.13
C GLY A 101 -4.00 -17.11 15.22
N PHE A 102 -2.81 -17.08 15.81
CA PHE A 102 -2.39 -17.99 16.89
C PHE A 102 -2.19 -17.26 18.24
N LEU A 103 -2.33 -15.95 18.24
CA LEU A 103 -2.17 -15.12 19.41
C LEU A 103 -3.56 -14.74 19.96
N SER A 104 -3.69 -14.75 21.29
CA SER A 104 -4.93 -14.34 21.99
C SER A 104 -4.81 -12.97 22.66
N ASN A 105 -3.59 -12.48 22.84
CA ASN A 105 -3.31 -11.22 23.53
C ASN A 105 -3.06 -10.10 22.51
N GLU A 106 -3.77 -8.96 22.65
CA GLU A 106 -3.68 -7.82 21.75
C GLU A 106 -2.28 -7.21 21.68
N TYR A 107 -1.54 -7.16 22.81
CA TYR A 107 -0.16 -6.65 22.83
C TYR A 107 0.80 -7.57 22.07
N ALA A 108 0.61 -8.89 22.17
CA ALA A 108 1.37 -9.86 21.41
C ALA A 108 1.08 -9.75 19.91
N MET A 109 -0.20 -9.53 19.52
CA MET A 109 -0.57 -9.24 18.14
C MET A 109 0.04 -7.92 17.65
N PHE A 110 -0.03 -6.87 18.46
CA PHE A 110 0.59 -5.58 18.14
C PHE A 110 2.10 -5.75 17.88
N LEU A 111 2.81 -6.44 18.77
CA LEU A 111 4.24 -6.70 18.59
C LEU A 111 4.53 -7.53 17.33
N SER A 112 3.71 -8.54 17.06
CA SER A 112 3.81 -9.36 15.85
C SER A 112 3.67 -8.51 14.59
N LEU A 113 2.69 -7.60 14.57
CA LEU A 113 2.46 -6.68 13.46
C LEU A 113 3.59 -5.64 13.30
N VAL A 114 4.17 -5.16 14.41
CA VAL A 114 5.38 -4.33 14.40
C VAL A 114 6.54 -5.06 13.73
N ILE A 115 6.77 -6.35 14.07
CA ILE A 115 7.79 -7.19 13.43
C ILE A 115 7.49 -7.32 11.92
N GLY A 116 6.22 -7.52 11.56
CA GLY A 116 5.80 -7.55 10.15
C GLY A 116 6.10 -6.24 9.41
N GLY A 117 5.81 -5.11 10.04
CA GLY A 117 6.11 -3.78 9.51
C GLY A 117 7.61 -3.53 9.33
N ILE A 118 8.44 -3.97 10.29
CA ILE A 118 9.91 -3.93 10.15
C ILE A 118 10.34 -4.77 8.94
N GLY A 119 9.74 -5.96 8.76
CA GLY A 119 10.01 -6.82 7.60
C GLY A 119 9.76 -6.10 6.27
N ALA A 120 8.62 -5.44 6.14
CA ALA A 120 8.30 -4.64 4.95
C ALA A 120 9.30 -3.48 4.77
N ALA A 121 9.67 -2.79 5.85
CA ALA A 121 10.66 -1.71 5.83
C ALA A 121 12.07 -2.17 5.41
N VAL A 122 12.46 -3.40 5.73
CA VAL A 122 13.72 -4.03 5.30
C VAL A 122 13.65 -4.42 3.83
N PHE A 123 12.52 -4.96 3.38
CA PHE A 123 12.35 -5.47 2.01
C PHE A 123 12.39 -4.37 0.96
N HIS A 124 11.55 -3.32 1.11
CA HIS A 124 11.26 -2.39 0.01
C HIS A 124 12.49 -1.66 -0.54
N PRO A 125 13.36 -1.01 0.28
CA PRO A 125 14.49 -0.27 -0.26
C PRO A 125 15.49 -1.19 -0.96
N GLU A 126 15.77 -2.36 -0.39
CA GLU A 126 16.74 -3.29 -0.94
C GLU A 126 16.22 -3.96 -2.22
N ALA A 127 14.96 -4.39 -2.23
CA ALA A 127 14.33 -4.99 -3.41
C ALA A 127 14.22 -3.98 -4.57
N ALA A 128 13.86 -2.72 -4.29
CA ALA A 128 13.82 -1.66 -5.29
C ALA A 128 15.22 -1.35 -5.84
N ARG A 129 16.25 -1.33 -4.99
CA ARG A 129 17.64 -1.17 -5.40
C ARG A 129 18.08 -2.30 -6.34
N TYR A 130 17.77 -3.55 -5.99
CA TYR A 130 18.06 -4.70 -6.86
C TYR A 130 17.29 -4.66 -8.17
N ALA A 131 16.00 -4.33 -8.13
CA ALA A 131 15.18 -4.16 -9.31
C ALA A 131 15.79 -3.12 -10.27
N ASN A 132 16.29 -2.01 -9.73
CA ASN A 132 16.99 -0.98 -10.51
C ASN A 132 18.28 -1.52 -11.18
N ILE A 133 19.09 -2.30 -10.43
CA ILE A 133 20.35 -2.89 -10.93
C ILE A 133 20.07 -3.90 -12.05
N VAL A 134 19.13 -4.83 -11.85
CA VAL A 134 18.87 -5.91 -12.83
C VAL A 134 18.10 -5.42 -14.06
N SER A 135 17.54 -4.21 -14.01
CA SER A 135 16.88 -3.54 -15.13
C SER A 135 17.86 -2.98 -16.16
N GLY A 136 19.15 -2.85 -15.83
CA GLY A 136 20.16 -2.28 -16.74
C GLY A 136 19.77 -0.91 -17.26
N ASP A 137 19.76 -0.74 -18.57
CA ASP A 137 19.40 0.54 -19.24
C ASP A 137 17.87 0.77 -19.29
N HIS A 138 17.05 -0.28 -19.07
CA HIS A 138 15.58 -0.23 -19.12
C HIS A 138 14.93 -0.03 -17.75
N LYS A 139 15.46 0.88 -16.93
CA LYS A 139 15.05 1.09 -15.52
C LYS A 139 13.55 1.35 -15.35
N GLY A 140 12.95 2.14 -16.23
CA GLY A 140 11.51 2.43 -16.20
C GLY A 140 10.67 1.16 -16.35
N VAL A 141 10.98 0.33 -17.36
CA VAL A 141 10.26 -0.93 -17.60
C VAL A 141 10.47 -1.91 -16.46
N GLY A 142 11.70 -2.08 -15.97
CA GLY A 142 11.99 -3.00 -14.88
C GLY A 142 11.30 -2.62 -13.58
N LEU A 143 11.34 -1.34 -13.20
CA LEU A 143 10.65 -0.84 -12.01
C LEU A 143 9.11 -0.92 -12.16
N SER A 144 8.58 -0.77 -13.37
CA SER A 144 7.15 -0.99 -13.62
C SER A 144 6.75 -2.45 -13.40
N ILE A 145 7.54 -3.41 -13.91
CA ILE A 145 7.32 -4.84 -13.66
C ILE A 145 7.39 -5.16 -12.16
N PHE A 146 8.38 -4.58 -11.46
CA PHE A 146 8.51 -4.72 -10.01
C PHE A 146 7.27 -4.17 -9.28
N SER A 147 6.74 -3.02 -9.68
CA SER A 147 5.56 -2.39 -9.08
C SER A 147 4.26 -3.18 -9.33
N VAL A 148 4.17 -3.92 -10.47
CA VAL A 148 3.04 -4.83 -10.71
C VAL A 148 2.94 -5.90 -9.61
N GLY A 149 4.08 -6.36 -9.07
CA GLY A 149 4.09 -7.25 -7.91
C GLY A 149 3.41 -6.65 -6.69
N GLY A 150 3.78 -5.43 -6.29
CA GLY A 150 3.15 -4.75 -5.15
C GLY A 150 1.64 -4.55 -5.34
N ASN A 151 1.22 -4.07 -6.53
CA ASN A 151 -0.19 -3.97 -6.88
C ASN A 151 -0.92 -5.32 -6.82
N GLY A 152 -0.25 -6.41 -7.25
CA GLY A 152 -0.75 -7.77 -7.10
C GLY A 152 -0.92 -8.19 -5.64
N GLY A 153 0.02 -7.82 -4.77
CA GLY A 153 -0.07 -8.04 -3.33
C GLY A 153 -1.27 -7.34 -2.70
N MET A 154 -1.55 -6.10 -3.12
CA MET A 154 -2.72 -5.34 -2.67
C MET A 154 -4.04 -6.07 -2.96
N LEU A 155 -4.13 -6.76 -4.10
CA LEU A 155 -5.31 -7.55 -4.48
C LEU A 155 -5.34 -8.90 -3.76
N MET A 156 -4.21 -9.59 -3.69
CA MET A 156 -4.14 -10.97 -3.19
C MET A 156 -4.25 -11.08 -1.68
N GLY A 157 -3.82 -10.07 -0.92
CA GLY A 157 -3.92 -10.08 0.55
C GLY A 157 -5.34 -10.38 1.05
N PRO A 158 -6.34 -9.54 0.74
CA PRO A 158 -7.73 -9.79 1.12
C PRO A 158 -8.32 -11.07 0.53
N VAL A 159 -7.93 -11.47 -0.69
CA VAL A 159 -8.39 -12.72 -1.32
C VAL A 159 -7.90 -13.94 -0.52
N ILE A 160 -6.63 -13.95 -0.09
CA ILE A 160 -6.08 -15.03 0.72
C ILE A 160 -6.79 -15.11 2.08
N VAL A 161 -7.07 -13.97 2.72
CA VAL A 161 -7.86 -13.97 3.98
C VAL A 161 -9.24 -14.55 3.74
N MET A 162 -9.93 -14.14 2.68
CA MET A 162 -11.25 -14.64 2.34
C MET A 162 -11.25 -16.15 2.11
N LEU A 163 -10.24 -16.68 1.42
CA LEU A 163 -10.10 -18.12 1.15
C LEU A 163 -9.65 -18.92 2.38
N ALA A 164 -8.59 -18.48 3.05
CA ALA A 164 -7.96 -19.25 4.11
C ALA A 164 -8.67 -19.10 5.46
N VAL A 165 -9.13 -17.90 5.79
CA VAL A 165 -9.76 -17.60 7.09
C VAL A 165 -11.28 -17.73 7.02
N GLY A 166 -11.91 -17.03 6.06
CA GLY A 166 -13.36 -16.96 5.97
C GLY A 166 -14.02 -18.17 5.32
N GLY A 167 -13.38 -18.75 4.34
CA GLY A 167 -13.95 -19.76 3.44
C GLY A 167 -14.89 -19.17 2.39
N VAL A 168 -14.95 -19.83 1.24
CA VAL A 168 -15.85 -19.46 0.12
C VAL A 168 -16.83 -20.60 -0.13
N PRO A 169 -18.15 -20.36 0.02
CA PRO A 169 -19.14 -21.37 -0.29
C PRO A 169 -19.20 -21.61 -1.80
N VAL A 170 -19.13 -22.88 -2.19
CA VAL A 170 -19.26 -23.35 -3.57
C VAL A 170 -20.32 -24.45 -3.62
N GLY A 171 -21.56 -24.09 -3.89
CA GLY A 171 -22.68 -25.01 -3.75
C GLY A 171 -22.89 -25.48 -2.31
N SER A 172 -22.86 -26.78 -2.06
CA SER A 172 -22.96 -27.38 -0.72
C SER A 172 -21.62 -27.52 0.01
N PHE A 173 -20.52 -27.12 -0.62
CA PHE A 173 -19.16 -27.24 -0.06
C PHE A 173 -18.56 -25.87 0.21
N THR A 174 -17.78 -25.77 1.30
CA THR A 174 -16.99 -24.55 1.61
C THR A 174 -15.52 -24.82 1.33
N PHE A 175 -14.96 -24.05 0.39
CA PHE A 175 -13.52 -24.09 0.08
C PHE A 175 -12.74 -23.23 1.04
N GLY A 176 -11.75 -23.81 1.75
CA GLY A 176 -10.96 -23.09 2.74
C GLY A 176 -11.73 -22.91 4.07
N GLY A 177 -11.58 -21.74 4.71
CA GLY A 177 -12.32 -21.42 5.93
C GLY A 177 -11.79 -22.09 7.18
N PHE A 178 -10.46 -22.03 7.39
CA PHE A 178 -9.79 -22.60 8.57
C PHE A 178 -9.88 -21.70 9.81
N GLY A 179 -10.77 -20.69 9.80
CA GLY A 179 -10.84 -19.68 10.85
C GLY A 179 -9.51 -18.93 10.99
N LEU A 180 -9.22 -18.41 12.18
CA LEU A 180 -7.98 -17.65 12.41
C LEU A 180 -6.70 -18.46 12.14
N HIS A 181 -6.72 -19.79 12.30
CA HIS A 181 -5.57 -20.64 11.94
C HIS A 181 -5.22 -20.58 10.44
N GLY A 182 -6.16 -20.17 9.59
CA GLY A 182 -5.92 -19.92 8.18
C GLY A 182 -4.85 -18.86 7.90
N THR A 183 -4.49 -18.02 8.88
CA THR A 183 -3.37 -17.07 8.77
C THR A 183 -2.02 -17.78 8.58
N ALA A 184 -1.90 -19.08 8.93
CA ALA A 184 -0.74 -19.90 8.62
C ALA A 184 -0.39 -19.91 7.11
N ALA A 185 -1.37 -19.67 6.23
CA ALA A 185 -1.14 -19.55 4.80
C ALA A 185 -0.15 -18.44 4.46
N PHE A 186 -0.17 -17.32 5.20
CA PHE A 186 0.78 -16.22 5.02
C PHE A 186 2.19 -16.65 5.40
N CYS A 187 2.35 -17.36 6.55
CA CYS A 187 3.64 -17.94 6.95
C CYS A 187 4.18 -18.88 5.86
N LEU A 188 3.35 -19.79 5.36
CA LEU A 188 3.75 -20.76 4.35
C LEU A 188 4.20 -20.09 3.06
N LEU A 189 3.40 -19.15 2.53
CA LEU A 189 3.73 -18.39 1.33
C LEU A 189 5.01 -17.58 1.51
N GLY A 190 5.17 -16.94 2.67
CA GLY A 190 6.37 -16.18 3.01
C GLY A 190 7.61 -17.04 3.10
N ILE A 191 7.53 -18.21 3.76
CA ILE A 191 8.65 -19.17 3.85
C ILE A 191 9.05 -19.66 2.47
N ILE A 192 8.09 -20.05 1.63
CA ILE A 192 8.35 -20.51 0.26
C ILE A 192 9.08 -19.40 -0.53
N MET A 193 8.52 -18.18 -0.54
CA MET A 193 9.09 -17.08 -1.31
C MET A 193 10.44 -16.62 -0.78
N ALA A 194 10.58 -16.54 0.55
CA ALA A 194 11.86 -16.20 1.19
C ALA A 194 12.94 -17.25 0.87
N SER A 195 12.60 -18.55 0.90
CA SER A 195 13.51 -19.63 0.55
C SER A 195 13.95 -19.54 -0.91
N VAL A 196 13.01 -19.35 -1.84
CA VAL A 196 13.32 -19.20 -3.28
C VAL A 196 14.25 -18.01 -3.51
N LEU A 197 13.98 -16.85 -2.87
CA LEU A 197 14.82 -15.68 -3.00
C LEU A 197 16.17 -15.85 -2.31
N PHE A 198 16.23 -16.46 -1.15
CA PHE A 198 17.48 -16.72 -0.45
C PHE A 198 18.47 -17.51 -1.33
N TRP A 199 18.01 -18.62 -1.95
CA TRP A 199 18.82 -19.42 -2.86
C TRP A 199 19.22 -18.69 -4.14
N ARG A 200 18.34 -17.83 -4.67
CA ARG A 200 18.58 -17.12 -5.93
C ARG A 200 19.37 -15.84 -5.77
N VAL A 201 19.07 -15.05 -4.73
CA VAL A 201 19.71 -13.75 -4.48
C VAL A 201 21.13 -13.94 -3.95
N SER A 202 21.40 -14.98 -3.17
CA SER A 202 22.75 -15.29 -2.71
C SER A 202 23.73 -15.63 -3.85
N ALA A 203 23.20 -16.11 -4.98
CA ALA A 203 23.97 -16.39 -6.20
C ALA A 203 24.16 -15.15 -7.10
N TRP A 204 23.55 -14.00 -6.77
CA TRP A 204 23.73 -12.77 -7.54
C TRP A 204 24.97 -12.04 -7.04
N ASP A 205 25.83 -11.64 -7.99
CA ASP A 205 27.00 -10.84 -7.66
C ASP A 205 26.56 -9.47 -7.14
N MET A 206 26.79 -9.25 -5.83
CA MET A 206 26.35 -8.08 -5.08
C MET A 206 27.33 -6.91 -5.20
N ALA A 207 28.46 -7.12 -5.87
CA ALA A 207 29.55 -6.17 -5.94
C ALA A 207 29.30 -4.98 -6.87
N ALA A 208 28.22 -4.99 -7.64
CA ALA A 208 27.82 -3.84 -8.44
C ALA A 208 27.32 -2.71 -7.52
N ARG A 209 28.24 -1.97 -6.93
CA ARG A 209 27.97 -0.67 -6.30
C ARG A 209 27.24 0.19 -7.33
N THR A 210 26.00 0.52 -7.05
CA THR A 210 25.28 1.55 -7.82
C THR A 210 26.19 2.79 -7.87
N PRO A 211 26.53 3.32 -9.06
CA PRO A 211 27.17 4.61 -9.12
C PRO A 211 26.25 5.58 -8.36
N LYS A 212 26.82 6.36 -7.42
CA LYS A 212 26.09 7.48 -6.82
C LYS A 212 25.36 8.18 -7.95
N ALA A 213 24.03 8.21 -7.90
CA ALA A 213 23.25 8.98 -8.83
C ALA A 213 23.88 10.38 -8.83
N ARG A 214 24.52 10.75 -9.93
CA ARG A 214 24.96 12.12 -10.11
C ARG A 214 23.69 12.95 -10.01
N SER A 215 23.54 13.66 -8.91
CA SER A 215 22.58 14.74 -8.82
C SER A 215 22.94 15.72 -9.92
N GLY A 216 22.31 15.56 -11.07
CA GLY A 216 22.38 16.52 -12.15
C GLY A 216 21.71 17.80 -11.66
N SER A 217 22.45 18.63 -10.95
CA SER A 217 22.02 19.96 -10.57
C SER A 217 22.19 20.89 -11.77
N THR A 218 21.30 20.82 -12.72
CA THR A 218 21.04 21.95 -13.60
C THR A 218 20.26 22.96 -12.77
N GLY A 219 20.78 24.16 -12.57
CA GLY A 219 20.27 25.43 -12.07
C GLY A 219 18.95 25.58 -11.29
N ALA A 220 18.09 24.57 -11.26
CA ALA A 220 16.78 24.60 -10.62
C ALA A 220 16.88 24.74 -9.09
N SER A 221 16.09 25.64 -8.50
CA SER A 221 16.01 25.85 -7.06
C SER A 221 14.89 25.00 -6.45
N ASN A 222 15.09 24.48 -5.22
CA ASN A 222 14.02 23.82 -4.46
C ASN A 222 12.89 24.81 -4.15
N ASP A 223 11.64 24.37 -4.36
CA ASP A 223 10.44 25.10 -3.92
C ASP A 223 9.83 24.38 -2.71
N TRP A 224 10.38 24.66 -1.52
CA TRP A 224 9.93 24.11 -0.25
C TRP A 224 8.49 24.47 0.09
N ARG A 225 8.01 25.64 -0.34
CA ARG A 225 6.63 26.07 -0.10
C ARG A 225 5.65 25.23 -0.91
N ALA A 226 5.92 25.02 -2.19
CA ALA A 226 5.09 24.16 -3.04
C ALA A 226 5.14 22.71 -2.56
N PHE A 227 6.30 22.23 -2.12
CA PHE A 227 6.45 20.89 -1.53
C PHE A 227 5.68 20.74 -0.22
N GLY A 228 5.67 21.74 0.66
CA GLY A 228 4.87 21.73 1.90
C GLY A 228 3.37 21.62 1.63
N ILE A 229 2.86 22.38 0.64
CA ILE A 229 1.46 22.28 0.20
C ILE A 229 1.15 20.89 -0.36
N LEU A 230 2.03 20.34 -1.20
CA LEU A 230 1.90 18.98 -1.73
C LEU A 230 1.90 17.94 -0.62
N SER A 231 2.76 18.10 0.39
CA SER A 231 2.81 17.23 1.56
C SER A 231 1.48 17.23 2.31
N GLY A 232 0.80 18.38 2.45
CA GLY A 232 -0.55 18.47 2.99
C GLY A 232 -1.56 17.64 2.20
N CYS A 233 -1.56 17.75 0.86
CA CYS A 233 -2.41 16.92 -0.01
C CYS A 233 -2.11 15.42 0.18
N LEU A 234 -0.85 15.08 0.32
CA LEU A 234 -0.39 13.70 0.42
C LEU A 234 -0.79 13.08 1.77
N LEU A 235 -0.56 13.80 2.87
CA LEU A 235 -0.89 13.35 4.23
C LEU A 235 -2.41 13.12 4.37
N THR A 236 -3.22 14.04 3.88
CA THR A 236 -4.68 13.90 3.91
C THR A 236 -5.14 12.71 3.06
N ARG A 237 -4.62 12.56 1.83
CA ARG A 237 -4.93 11.42 0.98
C ARG A 237 -4.56 10.09 1.64
N MET A 238 -3.37 10.00 2.24
CA MET A 238 -2.93 8.77 2.91
C MET A 238 -3.78 8.48 4.14
N GLY A 239 -4.13 9.51 4.93
CA GLY A 239 -5.07 9.36 6.04
C GLY A 239 -6.42 8.82 5.60
N LEU A 240 -6.99 9.38 4.55
CA LEU A 240 -8.24 8.90 3.95
C LEU A 240 -8.12 7.45 3.49
N THR A 241 -7.05 7.11 2.76
CA THR A 241 -6.85 5.78 2.21
C THR A 241 -6.70 4.74 3.31
N VAL A 242 -5.80 4.97 4.28
CA VAL A 242 -5.52 4.00 5.35
C VAL A 242 -6.72 3.84 6.27
N ALA A 243 -7.34 4.95 6.73
CA ALA A 243 -8.51 4.87 7.59
C ALA A 243 -9.69 4.18 6.87
N PHE A 244 -9.98 4.56 5.62
CA PHE A 244 -11.07 3.96 4.87
C PHE A 244 -10.84 2.47 4.61
N THR A 245 -9.66 2.07 4.15
CA THR A 245 -9.37 0.63 3.90
C THR A 245 -9.38 -0.21 5.17
N THR A 246 -8.90 0.34 6.29
CA THR A 246 -8.91 -0.35 7.58
C THR A 246 -10.33 -0.68 8.04
N TYR A 247 -11.25 0.26 7.91
CA TYR A 247 -12.61 0.10 8.41
C TYR A 247 -13.60 -0.40 7.37
N LEU A 248 -13.26 -0.48 6.09
CA LEU A 248 -14.17 -0.90 5.03
C LEU A 248 -14.82 -2.26 5.29
N PRO A 249 -14.08 -3.35 5.62
CA PRO A 249 -14.70 -4.64 5.94
C PRO A 249 -15.54 -4.60 7.23
N LEU A 250 -15.06 -3.90 8.26
CA LEU A 250 -15.75 -3.70 9.52
C LEU A 250 -17.04 -2.88 9.36
N TYR A 251 -17.05 -1.92 8.41
CA TYR A 251 -18.22 -1.12 8.07
C TYR A 251 -19.35 -1.99 7.51
N TRP A 252 -19.01 -2.90 6.57
CA TRP A 252 -20.02 -3.84 6.04
C TRP A 252 -20.59 -4.76 7.14
N GLN A 253 -19.76 -5.20 8.05
CA GLN A 253 -20.19 -6.03 9.16
C GLN A 253 -21.00 -5.25 10.22
N GLY A 254 -20.52 -4.10 10.67
CA GLY A 254 -21.12 -3.32 11.76
C GLY A 254 -22.34 -2.50 11.35
N VAL A 255 -22.34 -1.93 10.11
CA VAL A 255 -23.40 -1.02 9.66
C VAL A 255 -24.45 -1.76 8.82
N PHE A 256 -24.04 -2.64 7.93
CA PHE A 256 -24.94 -3.37 7.05
C PHE A 256 -25.27 -4.78 7.55
N HIS A 257 -24.70 -5.20 8.68
CA HIS A 257 -24.88 -6.55 9.28
C HIS A 257 -24.55 -7.68 8.29
N ALA A 258 -23.61 -7.40 7.35
CA ALA A 258 -23.16 -8.35 6.38
C ALA A 258 -22.09 -9.30 6.96
N SER A 259 -21.83 -10.43 6.28
CA SER A 259 -20.75 -11.32 6.69
C SER A 259 -19.36 -10.66 6.50
N ALA A 260 -18.37 -11.08 7.28
CA ALA A 260 -16.99 -10.64 7.14
C ALA A 260 -16.45 -10.91 5.72
N SER A 261 -16.86 -12.04 5.10
CA SER A 261 -16.51 -12.37 3.72
C SER A 261 -17.07 -11.36 2.71
N THR A 262 -18.30 -10.85 2.94
CA THR A 262 -18.89 -9.79 2.09
C THR A 262 -18.10 -8.49 2.25
N GLY A 263 -17.75 -8.10 3.47
CA GLY A 263 -16.92 -6.93 3.73
C GLY A 263 -15.53 -7.04 3.06
N ASN A 264 -14.93 -8.22 3.10
CA ASN A 264 -13.67 -8.49 2.40
C ASN A 264 -13.80 -8.44 0.88
N LEU A 265 -14.92 -8.92 0.33
CA LEU A 265 -15.21 -8.78 -1.11
C LEU A 265 -15.25 -7.30 -1.52
N MET A 266 -15.84 -6.43 -0.70
CA MET A 266 -15.86 -4.98 -0.96
C MET A 266 -14.46 -4.39 -0.90
N LEU A 267 -13.60 -4.85 0.00
CA LEU A 267 -12.19 -4.44 0.05
C LEU A 267 -11.43 -4.91 -1.21
N VAL A 268 -11.68 -6.13 -1.69
CA VAL A 268 -11.11 -6.63 -2.96
C VAL A 268 -11.57 -5.77 -4.12
N LEU A 269 -12.86 -5.47 -4.24
CA LEU A 269 -13.40 -4.61 -5.30
C LEU A 269 -12.79 -3.20 -5.24
N PHE A 270 -12.70 -2.61 -4.06
CA PHE A 270 -12.05 -1.32 -3.86
C PHE A 270 -10.59 -1.34 -4.31
N SER A 271 -9.86 -2.42 -4.00
CA SER A 271 -8.47 -2.62 -4.40
C SER A 271 -8.32 -2.81 -5.92
N VAL A 272 -9.24 -3.52 -6.58
CA VAL A 272 -9.28 -3.65 -8.05
C VAL A 272 -9.41 -2.28 -8.71
N PHE A 273 -10.39 -1.49 -8.28
CA PHE A 273 -10.56 -0.12 -8.78
C PHE A 273 -9.35 0.76 -8.44
N GLY A 274 -8.75 0.56 -7.27
CA GLY A 274 -7.55 1.28 -6.82
C GLY A 274 -6.35 1.02 -7.73
N VAL A 275 -6.05 -0.26 -8.03
CA VAL A 275 -4.95 -0.63 -8.94
C VAL A 275 -5.19 -0.10 -10.34
N ALA A 276 -6.40 -0.28 -10.88
CA ALA A 276 -6.76 0.25 -12.19
C ALA A 276 -6.60 1.78 -12.24
N SER A 277 -7.03 2.47 -11.19
CA SER A 277 -6.95 3.93 -11.08
C SER A 277 -5.52 4.43 -10.94
N ASN A 278 -4.67 3.71 -10.21
CA ASN A 278 -3.25 4.07 -10.07
C ASN A 278 -2.53 3.99 -11.43
N LEU A 279 -2.80 2.94 -12.22
CA LEU A 279 -2.22 2.78 -13.55
C LEU A 279 -2.72 3.84 -14.55
N THR A 280 -4.03 4.08 -14.58
CA THR A 280 -4.64 5.07 -15.50
C THR A 280 -4.39 6.50 -15.07
N GLY A 281 -4.24 6.76 -13.77
CA GLY A 281 -3.96 8.08 -13.20
C GLY A 281 -2.64 8.68 -13.67
N GLY A 282 -1.61 7.85 -13.88
CA GLY A 282 -0.35 8.28 -14.50
C GLY A 282 -0.54 8.77 -15.93
N ALA A 283 -1.23 8.01 -16.77
CA ALA A 283 -1.54 8.39 -18.15
C ALA A 283 -2.44 9.65 -18.22
N ALA A 284 -3.39 9.77 -17.29
CA ALA A 284 -4.22 10.96 -17.15
C ALA A 284 -3.38 12.20 -16.79
N ALA A 285 -2.37 12.03 -15.92
CA ALA A 285 -1.48 13.11 -15.51
C ALA A 285 -0.57 13.57 -16.65
N ASP A 286 -0.08 12.67 -17.48
CA ASP A 286 0.72 12.99 -18.66
C ASP A 286 -0.11 13.80 -19.68
N ARG A 287 -1.40 13.51 -19.81
CA ARG A 287 -2.31 14.18 -20.76
C ARG A 287 -2.87 15.50 -20.24
N TRP A 288 -3.26 15.55 -18.96
CA TRP A 288 -4.00 16.69 -18.39
C TRP A 288 -3.17 17.53 -17.41
N GLY A 289 -1.97 17.04 -17.03
CA GLY A 289 -1.08 17.67 -16.07
C GLY A 289 -1.30 17.17 -14.64
N PHE A 290 -0.18 17.00 -13.93
CA PHE A 290 -0.15 16.41 -12.57
C PHE A 290 -1.03 17.16 -11.57
N ARG A 291 -0.96 18.49 -11.58
CA ARG A 291 -1.74 19.35 -10.69
C ARG A 291 -3.25 19.20 -10.89
N ARG A 292 -3.70 19.10 -12.15
CA ARG A 292 -5.12 18.93 -12.46
C ARG A 292 -5.65 17.61 -11.95
N VAL A 293 -4.91 16.52 -12.16
CA VAL A 293 -5.30 15.19 -11.67
C VAL A 293 -5.42 15.20 -10.15
N ILE A 294 -4.47 15.79 -9.42
CA ILE A 294 -4.54 15.89 -7.95
C ILE A 294 -5.77 16.68 -7.51
N ARG A 295 -6.06 17.82 -8.15
CA ARG A 295 -7.22 18.65 -7.83
C ARG A 295 -8.53 17.90 -8.09
N TRP A 296 -8.73 17.36 -9.28
CA TRP A 296 -9.93 16.61 -9.62
C TRP A 296 -10.17 15.44 -8.66
N ALA A 297 -9.13 14.69 -8.35
CA ALA A 297 -9.22 13.58 -7.42
C ALA A 297 -9.60 14.03 -6.00
N SER A 298 -8.98 15.11 -5.50
CA SER A 298 -9.30 15.67 -4.18
C SER A 298 -10.74 16.19 -4.11
N PHE A 299 -11.22 16.89 -5.14
CA PHE A 299 -12.62 17.36 -5.19
C PHE A 299 -13.62 16.22 -5.34
N LEU A 300 -13.29 15.18 -6.11
CA LEU A 300 -14.15 14.00 -6.27
C LEU A 300 -14.35 13.26 -4.94
N SER A 301 -13.33 13.20 -4.08
CA SER A 301 -13.43 12.53 -2.79
C SER A 301 -14.45 13.18 -1.83
N LEU A 302 -14.66 14.50 -1.91
CA LEU A 302 -15.51 15.26 -0.99
C LEU A 302 -16.97 14.79 -0.95
N PRO A 303 -17.73 14.84 -2.07
CA PRO A 303 -19.12 14.45 -2.05
C PRO A 303 -19.29 12.96 -1.72
N ILE A 304 -18.34 12.12 -2.14
CA ILE A 304 -18.42 10.69 -1.90
C ILE A 304 -18.27 10.40 -0.41
N LEU A 305 -17.25 10.97 0.25
CA LEU A 305 -17.02 10.77 1.68
C LEU A 305 -18.09 11.44 2.55
N ALA A 306 -18.71 12.52 2.08
CA ALA A 306 -19.82 13.14 2.78
C ALA A 306 -21.12 12.30 2.70
N ILE A 307 -21.35 11.64 1.57
CA ILE A 307 -22.58 10.86 1.31
C ILE A 307 -22.42 9.43 1.80
N PHE A 308 -21.23 8.83 1.70
CA PHE A 308 -20.99 7.41 2.01
C PHE A 308 -21.54 6.97 3.38
N PRO A 309 -21.31 7.70 4.49
CA PRO A 309 -21.84 7.31 5.80
C PRO A 309 -23.36 7.44 5.95
N LEU A 310 -24.01 8.17 5.03
CA LEU A 310 -25.47 8.36 5.02
C LEU A 310 -26.20 7.26 4.22
N VAL A 311 -25.44 6.44 3.48
CA VAL A 311 -26.02 5.37 2.65
C VAL A 311 -26.44 4.20 3.52
N THR A 312 -27.71 3.86 3.46
CA THR A 312 -28.32 2.75 4.23
C THR A 312 -28.37 1.43 3.45
N THR A 313 -28.11 1.46 2.14
CA THR A 313 -28.20 0.29 1.25
C THR A 313 -26.82 -0.20 0.83
N PRO A 314 -26.47 -1.48 1.10
CA PRO A 314 -25.12 -2.01 0.82
C PRO A 314 -24.70 -1.92 -0.65
N TRP A 315 -25.64 -2.12 -1.58
CA TRP A 315 -25.34 -2.08 -3.02
C TRP A 315 -24.97 -0.66 -3.48
N LEU A 316 -25.63 0.39 -2.95
CA LEU A 316 -25.31 1.77 -3.28
C LEU A 316 -23.94 2.17 -2.68
N ALA A 317 -23.67 1.77 -1.44
CA ALA A 317 -22.36 1.93 -0.84
C ALA A 317 -21.26 1.23 -1.67
N GLY A 318 -21.54 0.03 -2.19
CA GLY A 318 -20.64 -0.70 -3.09
C GLY A 318 -20.34 0.03 -4.40
N ILE A 319 -21.35 0.68 -5.01
CA ILE A 319 -21.16 1.50 -6.23
C ILE A 319 -20.24 2.69 -5.94
N LEU A 320 -20.37 3.33 -4.76
CA LEU A 320 -19.53 4.48 -4.39
C LEU A 320 -18.05 4.12 -4.20
N LEU A 321 -17.71 2.83 -4.02
CA LEU A 321 -16.31 2.40 -3.90
C LEU A 321 -15.50 2.68 -5.16
N ALA A 322 -16.07 2.53 -6.35
CA ALA A 322 -15.35 2.76 -7.60
C ALA A 322 -14.91 4.23 -7.76
N PRO A 323 -15.77 5.25 -7.69
CA PRO A 323 -15.34 6.64 -7.79
C PRO A 323 -14.47 7.07 -6.60
N LEU A 324 -14.66 6.50 -5.39
CA LEU A 324 -13.78 6.76 -4.26
C LEU A 324 -12.38 6.21 -4.49
N ALA A 325 -12.26 4.99 -5.00
CA ALA A 325 -10.97 4.41 -5.36
C ALA A 325 -10.24 5.25 -6.42
N ILE A 326 -10.97 5.76 -7.43
CA ILE A 326 -10.41 6.70 -8.42
C ILE A 326 -9.86 7.94 -7.71
N ALA A 327 -10.64 8.54 -6.82
CA ALA A 327 -10.25 9.74 -6.09
C ALA A 327 -9.00 9.53 -5.21
N LEU A 328 -8.87 8.37 -4.58
CA LEU A 328 -7.78 8.11 -3.65
C LEU A 328 -6.51 7.55 -4.32
N PHE A 329 -6.61 6.79 -5.40
CA PHE A 329 -5.45 6.11 -6.00
C PHE A 329 -4.90 6.79 -7.26
N ALA A 330 -5.74 7.40 -8.11
CA ALA A 330 -5.27 8.04 -9.35
C ALA A 330 -4.21 9.15 -9.15
N PRO A 331 -4.26 10.00 -8.09
CA PRO A 331 -3.28 11.08 -7.93
C PRO A 331 -1.92 10.63 -7.40
N PHE A 332 -1.73 9.35 -7.03
CA PHE A 332 -0.52 8.89 -6.34
C PHE A 332 0.76 9.16 -7.12
N SER A 333 0.84 8.69 -8.37
CA SER A 333 2.02 8.91 -9.22
C SER A 333 2.26 10.40 -9.49
N SER A 334 1.18 11.18 -9.65
CA SER A 334 1.25 12.63 -9.84
C SER A 334 1.89 13.34 -8.64
N MET A 335 1.55 12.93 -7.42
CA MET A 335 2.11 13.51 -6.20
C MET A 335 3.59 13.19 -6.05
N VAL A 336 4.01 11.97 -6.38
CA VAL A 336 5.43 11.56 -6.34
C VAL A 336 6.25 12.39 -7.33
N VAL A 337 5.79 12.50 -8.58
CA VAL A 337 6.49 13.26 -9.63
C VAL A 337 6.58 14.74 -9.29
N LEU A 338 5.48 15.35 -8.83
CA LEU A 338 5.51 16.75 -8.41
C LEU A 338 6.44 16.98 -7.23
N GLY A 339 6.46 16.08 -6.24
CA GLY A 339 7.37 16.17 -5.11
C GLY A 339 8.83 16.22 -5.54
N GLN A 340 9.22 15.34 -6.46
CA GLN A 340 10.57 15.31 -7.04
C GLN A 340 10.87 16.56 -7.86
N ARG A 341 9.90 17.12 -8.60
CA ARG A 341 10.08 18.35 -9.37
C ARG A 341 10.22 19.59 -8.48
N TYR A 342 9.45 19.68 -7.38
CA TYR A 342 9.56 20.79 -6.43
C TYR A 342 10.88 20.77 -5.67
N LEU A 343 11.43 19.59 -5.37
CA LEU A 343 12.71 19.43 -4.69
C LEU A 343 13.76 18.78 -5.60
N SER A 344 14.02 19.38 -6.76
CA SER A 344 14.92 18.83 -7.78
C SER A 344 16.35 18.59 -7.27
N LYS A 345 16.85 19.38 -6.30
CA LYS A 345 18.13 19.16 -5.62
C LYS A 345 18.09 18.09 -4.53
N ASN A 346 16.90 17.74 -4.03
CA ASN A 346 16.67 16.82 -2.91
C ASN A 346 15.62 15.76 -3.27
N MET A 347 15.68 15.18 -4.48
CA MET A 347 14.70 14.22 -4.98
C MET A 347 14.55 12.98 -4.08
N GLY A 348 15.64 12.51 -3.47
CA GLY A 348 15.60 11.40 -2.52
C GLY A 348 14.79 11.74 -1.26
N PHE A 349 14.97 12.95 -0.70
CA PHE A 349 14.17 13.45 0.42
C PHE A 349 12.69 13.57 0.03
N ALA A 350 12.39 14.16 -1.15
CA ALA A 350 11.02 14.24 -1.65
C ALA A 350 10.38 12.86 -1.75
N SER A 351 11.07 11.87 -2.30
CA SER A 351 10.58 10.49 -2.38
C SER A 351 10.39 9.84 -1.01
N GLY A 352 11.29 10.06 -0.08
CA GLY A 352 11.17 9.56 1.30
C GLY A 352 9.93 10.09 2.03
N ILE A 353 9.62 11.38 1.86
CA ILE A 353 8.38 11.95 2.42
C ILE A 353 7.15 11.41 1.70
N THR A 354 7.17 11.40 0.35
CA THR A 354 5.98 11.05 -0.44
C THR A 354 5.63 9.57 -0.41
N LEU A 355 6.60 8.68 -0.25
CA LEU A 355 6.39 7.23 -0.25
C LEU A 355 6.44 6.61 1.15
N GLY A 356 7.12 7.26 2.11
CA GLY A 356 7.32 6.75 3.46
C GLY A 356 6.51 7.52 4.51
N VAL A 357 6.99 8.69 4.92
CA VAL A 357 6.43 9.43 6.06
C VAL A 357 4.92 9.67 5.94
N ALA A 358 4.42 9.90 4.72
CA ALA A 358 3.00 10.13 4.50
C ALA A 358 2.14 8.92 4.87
N VAL A 359 2.62 7.69 4.68
CA VAL A 359 1.89 6.46 5.06
C VAL A 359 1.80 6.35 6.57
N SER A 360 2.88 6.64 7.30
CA SER A 360 2.88 6.58 8.76
C SER A 360 1.93 7.60 9.38
N VAL A 361 2.06 8.87 8.97
CA VAL A 361 1.20 9.94 9.48
C VAL A 361 -0.25 9.70 9.08
N GLY A 362 -0.48 9.24 7.84
CA GLY A 362 -1.81 8.83 7.39
C GLY A 362 -2.38 7.68 8.24
N GLY A 363 -1.55 6.71 8.62
CA GLY A 363 -1.93 5.58 9.47
C GLY A 363 -2.44 5.97 10.84
N MET A 364 -2.01 7.12 11.40
CA MET A 364 -2.50 7.63 12.70
C MET A 364 -4.00 7.96 12.70
N PHE A 365 -4.60 8.17 11.54
CA PHE A 365 -6.04 8.43 11.45
C PHE A 365 -6.89 7.18 11.72
N ALA A 366 -6.35 5.97 11.55
CA ALA A 366 -7.10 4.75 11.81
C ALA A 366 -7.45 4.61 13.31
N PRO A 367 -6.52 4.64 14.29
CA PRO A 367 -6.91 4.58 15.70
C PRO A 367 -7.76 5.77 16.16
N VAL A 368 -7.59 6.97 15.59
CA VAL A 368 -8.44 8.13 15.90
C VAL A 368 -9.89 7.89 15.46
N LEU A 369 -10.08 7.36 14.26
CA LEU A 369 -11.41 7.03 13.74
C LEU A 369 -12.04 5.88 14.53
N GLY A 370 -11.25 4.87 14.93
CA GLY A 370 -11.71 3.79 15.79
C GLY A 370 -12.17 4.27 17.16
N TRP A 371 -11.36 5.10 17.82
CA TRP A 371 -11.74 5.76 19.08
C TRP A 371 -13.06 6.53 18.95
N ALA A 372 -13.23 7.30 17.88
CA ALA A 372 -14.47 8.04 17.67
C ALA A 372 -15.65 7.10 17.44
N ALA A 373 -15.46 5.98 16.71
CA ALA A 373 -16.51 4.98 16.49
C ALA A 373 -16.97 4.34 17.80
N ASP A 374 -16.05 4.01 18.69
CA ASP A 374 -16.36 3.43 20.01
C ASP A 374 -17.00 4.48 20.94
N ALA A 375 -16.43 5.69 21.01
CA ALA A 375 -16.95 6.76 21.85
C ALA A 375 -18.36 7.21 21.45
N TRP A 376 -18.68 7.19 20.15
CA TRP A 376 -19.99 7.59 19.64
C TRP A 376 -20.94 6.41 19.43
N GLY A 377 -20.49 5.18 19.66
CA GLY A 377 -21.25 3.96 19.45
C GLY A 377 -21.67 3.72 17.99
N SER A 378 -21.00 4.36 17.02
CA SER A 378 -21.36 4.27 15.61
C SER A 378 -20.16 4.47 14.67
N LEU A 379 -19.81 3.41 13.95
CA LEU A 379 -18.78 3.51 12.91
C LEU A 379 -19.24 4.41 11.74
N ALA A 380 -20.51 4.40 11.37
CA ALA A 380 -21.05 5.29 10.33
C ALA A 380 -20.88 6.75 10.72
N LEU A 381 -21.16 7.12 11.96
CA LEU A 381 -20.96 8.48 12.45
C LEU A 381 -19.48 8.88 12.45
N ALA A 382 -18.60 7.98 12.89
CA ALA A 382 -17.16 8.23 12.89
C ALA A 382 -16.57 8.42 11.48
N MET A 383 -17.11 7.73 10.47
CA MET A 383 -16.66 7.88 9.07
C MET A 383 -16.88 9.31 8.53
N HIS A 384 -17.78 10.11 9.12
CA HIS A 384 -17.90 11.53 8.76
C HIS A 384 -16.63 12.34 9.06
N LEU A 385 -15.75 11.89 9.97
CA LEU A 385 -14.45 12.52 10.22
C LEU A 385 -13.52 12.50 8.98
N LEU A 386 -13.77 11.63 8.02
CA LEU A 386 -13.02 11.62 6.77
C LEU A 386 -13.38 12.81 5.87
N THR A 387 -14.58 13.38 6.00
CA THR A 387 -15.01 14.52 5.18
C THR A 387 -14.19 15.79 5.46
N PRO A 388 -13.99 16.26 6.70
CA PRO A 388 -13.12 17.41 6.96
C PRO A 388 -11.66 17.15 6.56
N LEU A 389 -11.17 15.91 6.69
CA LEU A 389 -9.86 15.57 6.19
C LEU A 389 -9.76 15.69 4.67
N ALA A 390 -10.80 15.29 3.92
CA ALA A 390 -10.88 15.47 2.48
C ALA A 390 -10.96 16.96 2.10
N VAL A 391 -11.68 17.78 2.88
CA VAL A 391 -11.74 19.24 2.68
C VAL A 391 -10.34 19.85 2.79
N ILE A 392 -9.58 19.50 3.82
CA ILE A 392 -8.19 19.97 3.98
C ILE A 392 -7.35 19.59 2.75
N GLY A 393 -7.47 18.34 2.28
CA GLY A 393 -6.78 17.87 1.07
C GLY A 393 -7.16 18.67 -0.19
N ALA A 394 -8.45 18.95 -0.39
CA ALA A 394 -8.94 19.74 -1.52
C ALA A 394 -8.50 21.20 -1.45
N VAL A 395 -8.52 21.80 -0.26
CA VAL A 395 -8.00 23.16 -0.03
C VAL A 395 -6.50 23.20 -0.35
N CYS A 396 -5.69 22.27 0.16
CA CYS A 396 -4.29 22.19 -0.20
C CYS A 396 -4.08 22.05 -1.71
N ALA A 397 -4.89 21.23 -2.38
CA ALA A 397 -4.81 21.01 -3.82
C ALA A 397 -5.09 22.29 -4.64
N CYS A 398 -5.93 23.20 -4.15
CA CYS A 398 -6.17 24.50 -4.80
C CYS A 398 -4.90 25.36 -4.86
N PHE A 399 -4.02 25.26 -3.85
CA PHE A 399 -2.82 26.07 -3.76
C PHE A 399 -1.60 25.43 -4.46
N LEU A 400 -1.73 24.24 -5.03
CA LEU A 400 -0.66 23.62 -5.82
C LEU A 400 -0.30 24.51 -7.02
N ARG A 401 0.99 24.66 -7.26
CA ARG A 401 1.56 25.46 -8.35
C ARG A 401 2.17 24.55 -9.41
N GLU A 402 2.30 25.06 -10.62
CA GLU A 402 3.17 24.38 -11.61
C GLU A 402 4.64 24.48 -11.14
N PRO A 403 5.43 23.42 -11.33
CA PRO A 403 6.87 23.52 -11.11
C PRO A 403 7.45 24.65 -11.95
N LYS A 404 8.38 25.41 -11.40
CA LYS A 404 9.13 26.37 -12.19
C LYS A 404 9.90 25.58 -13.24
N GLU A 405 9.67 25.91 -14.50
CA GLU A 405 10.48 25.38 -15.59
C GLU A 405 11.93 25.81 -15.36
N ALA A 406 12.86 24.85 -15.50
CA ALA A 406 14.29 25.08 -15.30
C ALA A 406 14.90 25.75 -16.53
#